data_c3d278c725a8cc7bb7ada5f1e3157ce1
#
_entry.id   c3d278c725a8cc7bb7ada5f1e3157ce1
#
_cell.length_a   1.000
_cell.length_b   1.000
_cell.length_c   1.000
_cell.angle_alpha   90.00
_cell.angle_beta   90.00
_cell.angle_gamma   90.00
#
_symmetry.space_group_name_H-M   'P 1'
#
loop_
_entity.id
_entity.type
_entity.pdbx_description
1 polymer ?
#
loop_
_entity_poly.entity_id
_entity_poly.type
_entity_poly.pdbx_seq_one_letter_code
_entity_poly.pdbx_strand_id
1 'polypeptide(L)'
;MSTKHEKLNSLFFLIATLLIIAVMMHINQNNIDSQNNYFEENGLYTISKVIEYSAQTVTGSSAFIRISYKVNNFEYEVESDYNAPSKNGPKEGSLFMSIYLPNEPEKCALLFDYPVKDSSEYKHYIKEFKKNRPKLR
;
A
#
# COMPACT_ATOMS: atom_id res chain seq x y z
N MET A 1 -34.90 -20.72 30.63
CA MET A 1 -35.60 -19.63 29.91
C MET A 1 -34.81 -18.31 30.11
N SER A 2 -34.21 -17.78 29.05
CA SER A 2 -33.52 -16.49 29.12
C SER A 2 -34.55 -15.40 29.32
N THR A 3 -34.34 -14.54 30.31
CA THR A 3 -35.28 -13.46 30.59
C THR A 3 -35.23 -12.41 29.48
N LYS A 4 -36.31 -11.67 29.29
CA LYS A 4 -36.41 -10.58 28.28
C LYS A 4 -35.25 -9.57 28.43
N HIS A 5 -34.79 -9.34 29.67
CA HIS A 5 -33.68 -8.47 30.01
C HIS A 5 -32.32 -9.00 29.52
N GLU A 6 -32.06 -10.31 29.59
CA GLU A 6 -30.80 -10.90 29.10
C GLU A 6 -30.68 -10.80 27.58
N LYS A 7 -31.77 -11.02 26.85
CA LYS A 7 -31.81 -10.84 25.40
C LYS A 7 -31.57 -9.39 24.98
N LEU A 8 -32.14 -8.45 25.73
CA LEU A 8 -31.96 -7.01 25.46
C LEU A 8 -30.52 -6.58 25.72
N ASN A 9 -29.92 -7.04 26.82
CA ASN A 9 -28.50 -6.76 27.11
C ASN A 9 -27.58 -7.37 26.06
N SER A 10 -27.80 -8.62 25.63
CA SER A 10 -27.04 -9.25 24.59
C SER A 10 -27.12 -8.49 23.25
N LEU A 11 -28.31 -8.01 22.88
CA LEU A 11 -28.50 -7.21 21.68
C LEU A 11 -27.76 -5.86 21.78
N PHE A 12 -27.80 -5.22 22.94
CA PHE A 12 -27.11 -3.96 23.19
C PHE A 12 -25.58 -4.14 23.06
N PHE A 13 -25.01 -5.20 23.66
CA PHE A 13 -23.59 -5.53 23.52
C PHE A 13 -23.20 -5.78 22.07
N LEU A 14 -24.01 -6.50 21.31
CA LEU A 14 -23.76 -6.75 19.89
C LEU A 14 -23.71 -5.45 19.09
N ILE A 15 -24.68 -4.56 19.28
CA ILE A 15 -24.72 -3.27 18.59
C ILE A 15 -23.52 -2.41 18.98
N ALA A 16 -23.16 -2.35 20.27
CA ALA A 16 -22.02 -1.59 20.75
C ALA A 16 -20.70 -2.11 20.13
N THR A 17 -20.53 -3.44 20.04
CA THR A 17 -19.35 -4.05 19.41
C THR A 17 -19.26 -3.71 17.92
N LEU A 18 -20.37 -3.78 17.19
CA LEU A 18 -20.40 -3.43 15.77
C LEU A 18 -20.07 -1.95 15.55
N LEU A 19 -20.55 -1.05 16.41
CA LEU A 19 -20.22 0.38 16.35
C LEU A 19 -18.72 0.62 16.58
N ILE A 20 -18.12 -0.04 17.56
CA ILE A 20 -16.68 0.06 17.84
C ILE A 20 -15.87 -0.39 16.63
N ILE A 21 -16.22 -1.53 16.03
CA ILE A 21 -15.55 -2.04 14.82
C ILE A 21 -15.67 -1.05 13.67
N ALA A 22 -16.87 -0.49 13.44
CA ALA A 22 -17.09 0.49 12.38
C ALA A 22 -16.24 1.76 12.58
N VAL A 23 -16.16 2.26 13.82
CA VAL A 23 -15.32 3.41 14.16
C VAL A 23 -13.85 3.11 13.95
N MET A 24 -13.37 1.93 14.38
CA MET A 24 -11.98 1.52 14.17
C MET A 24 -11.63 1.41 12.67
N MET A 25 -12.51 0.84 11.86
CA MET A 25 -12.33 0.76 10.42
C MET A 25 -12.27 2.15 9.78
N HIS A 26 -13.14 3.08 10.21
CA HIS A 26 -13.13 4.45 9.70
C HIS A 26 -11.84 5.21 10.05
N ILE A 27 -11.37 5.09 11.28
CA ILE A 27 -10.10 5.70 11.72
C ILE A 27 -8.92 5.13 10.92
N ASN A 28 -8.89 3.82 10.71
CA ASN A 28 -7.82 3.18 9.94
C ASN A 28 -7.80 3.66 8.48
N GLN A 29 -8.97 3.76 7.85
CA GLN A 29 -9.08 4.26 6.48
C GLN A 29 -8.59 5.71 6.37
N ASN A 30 -9.00 6.58 7.28
CA ASN A 30 -8.56 7.98 7.30
C ASN A 30 -7.03 8.11 7.48
N ASN A 31 -6.41 7.23 8.26
CA ASN A 31 -4.96 7.21 8.43
C ASN A 31 -4.25 6.79 7.14
N ILE A 32 -4.75 5.77 6.44
CA ILE A 32 -4.20 5.32 5.15
C ILE A 32 -4.32 6.44 4.12
N ASP A 33 -5.48 7.05 3.99
CA ASP A 33 -5.72 8.14 3.05
C ASP A 33 -4.81 9.35 3.33
N SER A 34 -4.60 9.67 4.60
CA SER A 34 -3.70 10.75 5.02
C SER A 34 -2.24 10.45 4.66
N GLN A 35 -1.78 9.20 4.86
CA GLN A 35 -0.43 8.79 4.47
C GLN A 35 -0.26 8.80 2.96
N ASN A 36 -1.22 8.28 2.21
CA ASN A 36 -1.18 8.29 0.75
C ASN A 36 -1.13 9.73 0.20
N ASN A 37 -1.97 10.62 0.72
CA ASN A 37 -1.96 12.04 0.35
C ASN A 37 -0.61 12.69 0.64
N TYR A 38 0.01 12.38 1.78
CA TYR A 38 1.32 12.91 2.13
C TYR A 38 2.41 12.47 1.14
N PHE A 39 2.40 11.19 0.73
CA PHE A 39 3.30 10.69 -0.32
C PHE A 39 3.04 11.36 -1.66
N GLU A 40 1.76 11.50 -2.06
CA GLU A 40 1.39 12.12 -3.32
C GLU A 40 1.83 13.59 -3.39
N GLU A 41 1.77 14.32 -2.29
CA GLU A 41 2.14 15.75 -2.24
C GLU A 41 3.65 15.98 -2.13
N ASN A 42 4.36 15.16 -1.34
CA ASN A 42 5.75 15.42 -0.95
C ASN A 42 6.75 14.44 -1.56
N GLY A 43 6.29 13.36 -2.17
CA GLY A 43 7.16 12.31 -2.71
C GLY A 43 7.83 12.68 -4.03
N LEU A 44 8.97 12.06 -4.24
CA LEU A 44 9.70 12.08 -5.52
C LEU A 44 9.65 10.70 -6.16
N TYR A 45 9.78 10.67 -7.49
CA TYR A 45 9.67 9.44 -8.26
C TYR A 45 11.02 8.79 -8.50
N THR A 46 11.05 7.47 -8.43
CA THR A 46 12.20 6.63 -8.78
C THR A 46 11.72 5.36 -9.47
N ILE A 47 12.68 4.53 -9.89
CA ILE A 47 12.40 3.17 -10.37
C ILE A 47 12.76 2.20 -9.26
N SER A 48 11.84 1.29 -8.95
CA SER A 48 12.10 0.19 -8.03
C SER A 48 12.08 -1.14 -8.76
N LYS A 49 12.95 -2.04 -8.34
CA LYS A 49 13.04 -3.43 -8.79
C LYS A 49 12.41 -4.33 -7.76
N VAL A 50 11.52 -5.20 -8.18
CA VAL A 50 10.97 -6.26 -7.33
C VAL A 50 12.06 -7.29 -7.05
N ILE A 51 12.43 -7.46 -5.78
CA ILE A 51 13.41 -8.46 -5.34
C ILE A 51 12.70 -9.76 -4.99
N GLU A 52 11.60 -9.64 -4.28
CA GLU A 52 10.85 -10.78 -3.77
C GLU A 52 9.37 -10.45 -3.71
N TYR A 53 8.55 -11.42 -4.03
CA TYR A 53 7.10 -11.35 -3.87
C TYR A 53 6.60 -12.63 -3.23
N SER A 54 5.84 -12.51 -2.16
CA SER A 54 5.15 -13.62 -1.52
C SER A 54 3.64 -13.40 -1.58
N ALA A 55 2.94 -14.31 -2.22
CA ALA A 55 1.50 -14.30 -2.24
C ALA A 55 0.93 -14.68 -0.87
N GLN A 56 -0.26 -14.16 -0.57
CA GLN A 56 -1.00 -14.57 0.63
C GLN A 56 -1.24 -16.07 0.60
N THR A 57 -0.86 -16.75 1.69
CA THR A 57 -1.09 -18.18 1.83
C THR A 57 -2.48 -18.48 2.40
N VAL A 58 -2.98 -19.71 2.17
CA VAL A 58 -4.26 -20.20 2.71
C VAL A 58 -4.27 -20.18 4.25
N THR A 59 -3.10 -20.18 4.89
CA THR A 59 -2.92 -20.12 6.35
C THR A 59 -2.95 -18.72 6.93
N GLY A 60 -3.21 -17.67 6.12
CA GLY A 60 -3.49 -16.31 6.61
C GLY A 60 -2.27 -15.40 6.75
N SER A 61 -1.09 -15.77 6.22
CA SER A 61 0.01 -14.81 6.12
C SER A 61 -0.29 -13.75 5.05
N SER A 62 -0.04 -12.48 5.38
CA SER A 62 -0.22 -11.36 4.45
C SER A 62 0.70 -11.52 3.24
N ALA A 63 0.24 -11.11 2.06
CA ALA A 63 1.12 -10.96 0.92
C ALA A 63 2.11 -9.82 1.21
N PHE A 64 3.38 -9.99 0.85
CA PHE A 64 4.36 -8.93 0.93
C PHE A 64 5.15 -8.81 -0.37
N ILE A 65 5.70 -7.63 -0.58
CA ILE A 65 6.62 -7.34 -1.67
C ILE A 65 7.87 -6.67 -1.10
N ARG A 66 9.03 -7.15 -1.53
CA ARG A 66 10.31 -6.49 -1.25
C ARG A 66 10.82 -5.85 -2.53
N ILE A 67 11.18 -4.59 -2.44
CA ILE A 67 11.67 -3.80 -3.56
C ILE A 67 13.02 -3.18 -3.24
N SER A 68 13.88 -3.01 -4.24
CA SER A 68 15.08 -2.19 -4.15
C SER A 68 14.99 -0.99 -5.09
N TYR A 69 15.56 0.12 -4.67
CA TYR A 69 15.63 1.36 -5.44
C TYR A 69 16.83 2.20 -5.01
N LYS A 70 17.21 3.16 -5.85
CA LYS A 70 18.35 4.03 -5.59
C LYS A 70 17.91 5.47 -5.44
N VAL A 71 18.43 6.13 -4.40
CA VAL A 71 18.29 7.56 -4.17
C VAL A 71 19.67 8.14 -3.89
N ASN A 72 20.12 9.11 -4.68
CA ASN A 72 21.43 9.76 -4.52
C ASN A 72 22.62 8.77 -4.40
N ASN A 73 22.62 7.71 -5.22
CA ASN A 73 23.59 6.60 -5.24
C ASN A 73 23.55 5.65 -4.03
N PHE A 74 22.67 5.84 -3.08
CA PHE A 74 22.40 4.88 -2.01
C PHE A 74 21.30 3.92 -2.46
N GLU A 75 21.50 2.63 -2.17
CA GLU A 75 20.51 1.60 -2.43
C GLU A 75 19.69 1.33 -1.16
N TYR A 76 18.37 1.32 -1.34
CA TYR A 76 17.40 1.05 -0.28
C TYR A 76 16.62 -0.21 -0.62
N GLU A 77 16.37 -1.04 0.37
CA GLU A 77 15.46 -2.18 0.29
C GLU A 77 14.31 -1.96 1.26
N VAL A 78 13.09 -2.12 0.78
CA VAL A 78 11.88 -1.92 1.58
C VAL A 78 10.95 -3.10 1.37
N GLU A 79 10.37 -3.56 2.45
CA GLU A 79 9.28 -4.53 2.45
C GLU A 79 7.97 -3.80 2.79
N SER A 80 6.94 -4.06 2.04
CA SER A 80 5.61 -3.53 2.31
C SER A 80 4.55 -4.61 2.18
N ASP A 81 3.50 -4.48 2.98
CA ASP A 81 2.30 -5.29 2.83
C ASP A 81 1.67 -5.01 1.46
N TYR A 82 1.30 -6.08 0.77
CA TYR A 82 0.74 -5.99 -0.55
C TYR A 82 -0.63 -6.64 -0.62
N ASN A 83 -1.65 -5.83 -0.82
CA ASN A 83 -3.03 -6.27 -0.98
C ASN A 83 -3.37 -6.56 -2.45
N ALA A 84 -2.54 -7.31 -3.15
CA ALA A 84 -2.88 -7.73 -4.51
C ALA A 84 -3.75 -8.97 -4.54
N PRO A 85 -4.60 -9.10 -5.57
CA PRO A 85 -5.26 -10.36 -5.85
C PRO A 85 -4.18 -11.43 -6.10
N SER A 86 -4.22 -12.47 -5.31
CA SER A 86 -3.17 -13.45 -5.03
C SER A 86 -2.61 -14.26 -6.20
N LYS A 87 -3.13 -14.14 -7.40
CA LYS A 87 -2.74 -15.04 -8.51
C LYS A 87 -1.77 -14.46 -9.52
N ASN A 88 -1.61 -13.13 -9.61
CA ASN A 88 -0.80 -12.45 -10.62
C ASN A 88 0.04 -11.32 -10.00
N GLY A 89 0.75 -11.60 -8.93
CA GLY A 89 1.69 -10.65 -8.35
C GLY A 89 2.82 -10.29 -9.31
N PRO A 90 3.54 -9.20 -9.05
CA PRO A 90 4.67 -8.78 -9.87
C PRO A 90 5.76 -9.85 -9.84
N LYS A 91 6.36 -10.11 -11.00
CA LYS A 91 7.49 -11.05 -11.08
C LYS A 91 8.74 -10.43 -10.48
N GLU A 92 9.56 -11.25 -9.83
CA GLU A 92 10.90 -10.85 -9.41
C GLU A 92 11.72 -10.34 -10.60
N GLY A 93 12.46 -9.28 -10.38
CA GLY A 93 13.21 -8.59 -11.42
C GLY A 93 12.43 -7.54 -12.21
N SER A 94 11.08 -7.50 -12.08
CA SER A 94 10.26 -6.47 -12.74
C SER A 94 10.57 -5.10 -12.17
N LEU A 95 10.51 -4.08 -13.03
CA LEU A 95 10.71 -2.69 -12.68
C LEU A 95 9.37 -1.95 -12.70
N PHE A 96 9.17 -1.10 -11.72
CA PHE A 96 7.99 -0.22 -11.62
C PHE A 96 8.41 1.19 -11.22
N MET A 97 7.56 2.14 -11.55
CA MET A 97 7.64 3.45 -10.93
C MET A 97 7.34 3.34 -9.44
N SER A 98 8.02 4.16 -8.65
CA SER A 98 7.81 4.27 -7.21
C SER A 98 7.90 5.71 -6.76
N ILE A 99 7.27 6.00 -5.65
CA ILE A 99 7.33 7.30 -4.99
C ILE A 99 7.98 7.12 -3.62
N TYR A 100 8.98 7.93 -3.31
CA TYR A 100 9.68 7.91 -2.03
C TYR A 100 9.67 9.29 -1.38
N LEU A 101 9.82 9.35 -0.06
CA LEU A 101 9.90 10.61 0.68
C LEU A 101 11.36 11.08 0.74
N PRO A 102 11.70 12.29 0.25
CA PRO A 102 13.08 12.76 0.22
C PRO A 102 13.75 12.86 1.58
N ASN A 103 12.96 13.16 2.63
CA ASN A 103 13.43 13.27 4.00
C ASN A 103 13.49 11.93 4.76
N GLU A 104 12.83 10.92 4.22
CA GLU A 104 12.74 9.55 4.77
C GLU A 104 12.85 8.56 3.60
N PRO A 105 14.05 8.45 2.96
CA PRO A 105 14.20 7.67 1.71
C PRO A 105 13.88 6.18 1.86
N GLU A 106 13.88 5.66 3.08
CA GLU A 106 13.43 4.31 3.42
C GLU A 106 11.93 4.11 3.29
N LYS A 107 11.16 5.19 3.19
CA LYS A 107 9.72 5.13 2.93
C LYS A 107 9.46 5.25 1.43
N CYS A 108 8.97 4.17 0.84
CA CYS A 108 8.70 4.09 -0.59
C CYS A 108 7.41 3.32 -0.85
N ALA A 109 6.62 3.79 -1.80
CA ALA A 109 5.42 3.12 -2.27
C ALA A 109 5.55 2.77 -3.75
N LEU A 110 5.19 1.54 -4.11
CA LEU A 110 5.23 1.05 -5.47
C LEU A 110 3.97 1.47 -6.24
N LEU A 111 4.15 1.94 -7.46
CA LEU A 111 3.08 2.30 -8.37
C LEU A 111 2.86 1.16 -9.37
N PHE A 112 2.02 0.18 -9.01
CA PHE A 112 1.82 -1.04 -9.78
C PHE A 112 1.22 -0.84 -11.17
N ASP A 113 0.48 0.23 -11.37
CA ASP A 113 -0.12 0.56 -12.67
C ASP A 113 0.92 1.11 -13.67
N TYR A 114 2.18 1.29 -13.24
CA TYR A 114 3.24 1.93 -14.02
C TYR A 114 4.50 1.05 -14.10
N PRO A 115 4.43 -0.10 -14.81
CA PRO A 115 5.61 -0.93 -15.06
C PRO A 115 6.59 -0.19 -15.98
N VAL A 116 7.89 -0.38 -15.74
CA VAL A 116 8.95 0.26 -16.52
C VAL A 116 9.74 -0.81 -17.26
N LYS A 117 9.71 -0.78 -18.59
CA LYS A 117 10.50 -1.70 -19.44
C LYS A 117 11.82 -1.08 -19.88
N ASP A 118 11.82 0.22 -20.12
CA ASP A 118 12.98 0.95 -20.60
C ASP A 118 13.01 2.42 -20.14
N SER A 119 14.08 3.10 -20.48
CA SER A 119 14.27 4.51 -20.12
C SER A 119 13.29 5.47 -20.79
N SER A 120 12.67 5.09 -21.90
CA SER A 120 11.70 5.94 -22.60
C SER A 120 10.38 5.94 -21.86
N GLU A 121 9.93 4.79 -21.36
CA GLU A 121 8.73 4.68 -20.51
C GLU A 121 8.92 5.48 -19.20
N TYR A 122 10.08 5.37 -18.57
CA TYR A 122 10.38 6.18 -17.38
C TYR A 122 10.22 7.68 -17.65
N LYS A 123 10.84 8.19 -18.73
CA LYS A 123 10.71 9.60 -19.10
C LYS A 123 9.27 9.99 -19.44
N HIS A 124 8.52 9.10 -20.06
CA HIS A 124 7.11 9.30 -20.36
C HIS A 124 6.30 9.46 -19.06
N TYR A 125 6.44 8.54 -18.10
CA TYR A 125 5.75 8.61 -16.81
C TYR A 125 6.12 9.87 -16.01
N ILE A 126 7.39 10.24 -15.96
CA ILE A 126 7.81 11.48 -15.29
C ILE A 126 7.13 12.71 -15.90
N LYS A 127 6.98 12.75 -17.24
CA LYS A 127 6.28 13.85 -17.90
C LYS A 127 4.79 13.86 -17.63
N GLU A 128 4.19 12.67 -17.56
CA GLU A 128 2.77 12.49 -17.22
C GLU A 128 2.49 12.90 -15.78
N PHE A 129 3.28 12.44 -14.82
CA PHE A 129 3.12 12.74 -13.40
C PHE A 129 3.30 14.22 -13.04
N LYS A 130 4.03 14.96 -13.85
CA LYS A 130 4.09 16.43 -13.73
C LYS A 130 2.76 17.10 -14.05
N LYS A 131 1.92 16.47 -14.88
CA LYS A 131 0.60 17.00 -15.25
C LYS A 131 -0.49 16.43 -14.34
N ASN A 132 -0.45 15.13 -14.09
CA ASN A 132 -1.43 14.40 -13.28
C ASN A 132 -0.66 13.45 -12.37
N ARG A 133 -0.59 13.74 -11.08
CA ARG A 133 0.07 12.87 -10.11
C ARG A 133 -0.69 11.54 -9.99
N PRO A 134 0.00 10.40 -10.01
CA PRO A 134 -0.63 9.11 -9.78
C PRO A 134 -1.17 9.05 -8.35
N LYS A 135 -2.32 8.41 -8.19
CA LYS A 135 -2.89 8.14 -6.87
C LYS A 135 -2.38 6.81 -6.33
N LEU A 136 -2.01 6.79 -5.07
CA LEU A 136 -1.74 5.57 -4.33
C LEU A 136 -3.06 4.88 -3.99
N ARG A 137 -3.11 3.55 -4.17
CA ARG A 137 -4.29 2.72 -3.88
C ARG A 137 -4.01 1.78 -2.72
#